data_71a45b60c1f521718ba2b9096f848e59
#
_entry.id   71a45b60c1f521718ba2b9096f848e59
#
_cell.length_a   1.000
_cell.length_b   1.000
_cell.length_c   1.000
_cell.angle_alpha   90.00
_cell.angle_beta   90.00
_cell.angle_gamma   90.00
#
_symmetry.space_group_name_H-M   'P 1'
#
loop_
_entity.id
_entity.type
_entity.pdbx_description
1 polymer ?
#
loop_
_entity_poly.entity_id
_entity_poly.type
_entity_poly.pdbx_seq_one_letter_code
_entity_poly.pdbx_strand_id
1 'polypeptide(L)'
;MASGVRRTMPRRRGGHTTAVTIGAERFYLTANQHHDGGLGEVFLHWGKHGTSGAGLVSTYAIALSIGLRHRIPLAELIRPGLGQYFLPNGRTDDPEIPRVWSAVDYIARRLAIDWLPYPDRSALGVYTLAERAGFRENPGGAGTRGPFSLLPCRPPGPRHRPA
;
A
#
# COMPACT_ATOMS: atom_id res chain seq x y z
N MET A 1 -12.75 25.37 9.90
CA MET A 1 -12.40 23.96 9.68
C MET A 1 -13.07 23.14 10.75
N ALA A 2 -14.08 22.35 10.44
CA ALA A 2 -14.70 21.47 11.43
C ALA A 2 -13.69 20.38 11.80
N SER A 3 -13.19 20.43 13.03
CA SER A 3 -12.40 19.35 13.63
C SER A 3 -13.28 18.11 13.66
N GLY A 4 -13.07 17.19 12.71
CA GLY A 4 -13.83 15.96 12.66
C GLY A 4 -13.62 15.19 13.95
N VAL A 5 -14.71 14.84 14.62
CA VAL A 5 -14.68 14.04 15.82
C VAL A 5 -13.90 12.75 15.53
N ARG A 6 -12.81 12.55 16.26
CA ARG A 6 -11.96 11.36 16.15
C ARG A 6 -12.78 10.11 16.44
N ARG A 7 -12.80 9.16 15.50
CA ARG A 7 -13.43 7.84 15.73
C ARG A 7 -12.58 7.01 16.69
N THR A 8 -13.23 6.46 17.70
CA THR A 8 -12.59 5.50 18.61
C THR A 8 -12.77 4.09 18.05
N MET A 9 -11.71 3.29 18.10
CA MET A 9 -11.78 1.89 17.70
C MET A 9 -12.60 1.08 18.70
N PRO A 10 -13.42 0.12 18.23
CA PRO A 10 -14.10 -0.80 19.15
C PRO A 10 -13.10 -1.58 19.99
N ARG A 11 -13.46 -1.87 21.25
CA ARG A 11 -12.62 -2.69 22.13
C ARG A 11 -12.36 -4.09 21.53
N ARG A 12 -13.39 -4.68 20.93
CA ARG A 12 -13.32 -5.95 20.19
C ARG A 12 -13.66 -5.67 18.73
N ARG A 13 -12.76 -6.03 17.81
CA ARG A 13 -12.85 -5.65 16.40
C ARG A 13 -12.40 -6.77 15.48
N GLY A 14 -13.01 -6.85 14.31
CA GLY A 14 -12.57 -7.72 13.24
C GLY A 14 -11.35 -7.13 12.53
N GLY A 15 -10.61 -7.97 11.87
CA GLY A 15 -9.45 -7.60 11.07
C GLY A 15 -8.72 -8.84 10.56
N HIS A 16 -7.71 -8.61 9.76
CA HIS A 16 -6.85 -9.68 9.26
C HIS A 16 -5.39 -9.25 9.25
N THR A 17 -4.51 -10.23 9.30
CA THR A 17 -3.07 -10.04 9.17
C THR A 17 -2.60 -10.74 7.90
N THR A 18 -1.95 -9.98 7.03
CA THR A 18 -1.29 -10.49 5.84
C THR A 18 0.20 -10.56 6.09
N ALA A 19 0.80 -11.74 5.91
CA ALA A 19 2.23 -11.92 5.89
C ALA A 19 2.71 -11.82 4.44
N VAL A 20 3.78 -11.07 4.20
CA VAL A 20 4.38 -10.94 2.86
C VAL A 20 5.89 -10.93 2.96
N THR A 21 6.54 -11.54 1.98
CA THR A 21 7.98 -11.48 1.78
C THR A 21 8.27 -10.56 0.58
N ILE A 22 9.12 -9.55 0.78
CA ILE A 22 9.57 -8.63 -0.27
C ILE A 22 11.08 -8.80 -0.40
N GLY A 23 11.52 -9.36 -1.52
CA GLY A 23 12.91 -9.79 -1.65
C GLY A 23 13.24 -10.88 -0.64
N ALA A 24 14.10 -10.58 0.34
CA ALA A 24 14.46 -11.48 1.44
C ALA A 24 13.82 -11.10 2.78
N GLU A 25 13.04 -10.03 2.83
CA GLU A 25 12.53 -9.44 4.06
C GLU A 25 11.05 -9.78 4.26
N ARG A 26 10.69 -10.21 5.48
CA ARG A 26 9.32 -10.56 5.84
C ARG A 26 8.63 -9.45 6.61
N PHE A 27 7.41 -9.13 6.18
CA PHE A 27 6.53 -8.11 6.76
C PHE A 27 5.21 -8.73 7.19
N TYR A 28 4.59 -8.11 8.18
CA TYR A 28 3.24 -8.41 8.61
C TYR A 28 2.43 -7.12 8.62
N LEU A 29 1.35 -7.11 7.85
CA LEU A 29 0.37 -6.03 7.78
C LEU A 29 -0.89 -6.48 8.47
N THR A 30 -1.25 -5.85 9.58
CA THR A 30 -2.52 -6.08 10.27
C THR A 30 -3.44 -4.89 10.03
N ALA A 31 -4.63 -5.14 9.51
CA ALA A 31 -5.65 -4.15 9.24
C ALA A 31 -6.93 -4.49 10.01
N ASN A 32 -7.39 -3.59 10.85
CA ASN A 32 -8.57 -3.76 11.67
C ASN A 32 -9.68 -2.78 11.28
N GLN A 33 -10.92 -3.24 11.39
CA GLN A 33 -12.11 -2.51 10.95
C GLN A 33 -12.95 -2.00 12.11
N HIS A 34 -13.69 -0.94 11.85
CA HIS A 34 -14.81 -0.51 12.69
C HIS A 34 -16.01 -1.46 12.55
N HIS A 35 -17.02 -1.28 13.39
CA HIS A 35 -18.26 -2.08 13.32
C HIS A 35 -19.01 -1.96 11.98
N ASP A 36 -18.83 -0.85 11.28
CA ASP A 36 -19.40 -0.58 9.96
C ASP A 36 -18.60 -1.20 8.78
N GLY A 37 -17.54 -1.96 9.11
CA GLY A 37 -16.68 -2.60 8.11
C GLY A 37 -15.58 -1.70 7.53
N GLY A 38 -15.58 -0.40 7.84
CA GLY A 38 -14.55 0.52 7.34
C GLY A 38 -13.20 0.32 8.05
N LEU A 39 -12.11 0.48 7.33
CA LEU A 39 -10.75 0.42 7.89
C LEU A 39 -10.56 1.49 8.97
N GLY A 40 -10.07 1.10 10.13
CA GLY A 40 -9.91 1.99 11.27
C GLY A 40 -8.49 2.12 11.81
N GLU A 41 -7.69 1.06 11.68
CA GLU A 41 -6.30 1.07 12.11
C GLU A 41 -5.45 0.05 11.35
N VAL A 42 -4.16 0.34 11.29
CA VAL A 42 -3.16 -0.46 10.61
C VAL A 42 -1.97 -0.64 11.52
N PHE A 43 -1.44 -1.85 11.58
CA PHE A 43 -0.17 -2.18 12.24
C PHE A 43 0.76 -2.81 11.23
N LEU A 44 2.03 -2.43 11.31
CA LEU A 44 3.09 -2.97 10.47
C LEU A 44 4.22 -3.49 11.35
N HIS A 45 4.61 -4.71 11.09
CA HIS A 45 5.74 -5.33 11.74
C HIS A 45 6.76 -5.79 10.69
N TRP A 46 8.01 -5.38 10.86
CA TRP A 46 9.12 -5.74 10.00
C TRP A 46 10.39 -5.98 10.79
N GLY A 47 11.01 -7.12 10.55
CA GLY A 47 12.32 -7.44 11.10
C GLY A 47 12.38 -7.47 12.62
N LYS A 48 13.57 -7.21 13.15
CA LYS A 48 13.80 -7.16 14.59
C LYS A 48 13.40 -5.79 15.17
N HIS A 49 12.75 -5.80 16.31
CA HIS A 49 12.48 -4.59 17.08
C HIS A 49 13.78 -3.82 17.37
N GLY A 50 13.71 -2.49 17.34
CA GLY A 50 14.85 -1.60 17.62
C GLY A 50 15.69 -1.25 16.40
N THR A 51 15.38 -1.77 15.22
CA THR A 51 16.02 -1.30 13.98
C THR A 51 15.34 -0.03 13.45
N SER A 52 16.10 0.82 12.75
CA SER A 52 15.56 2.05 12.13
C SER A 52 14.42 1.74 11.15
N GLY A 53 14.56 0.67 10.36
CA GLY A 53 13.53 0.23 9.41
C GLY A 53 12.23 -0.16 10.11
N ALA A 54 12.30 -0.96 11.17
CA ALA A 54 11.14 -1.35 11.96
C ALA A 54 10.47 -0.12 12.61
N GLY A 55 11.25 0.83 13.11
CA GLY A 55 10.74 2.08 13.67
C GLY A 55 10.00 2.95 12.66
N LEU A 56 10.58 3.15 11.47
CA LEU A 56 9.97 3.93 10.38
C LEU A 56 8.67 3.31 9.87
N VAL A 57 8.65 2.00 9.66
CA VAL A 57 7.46 1.27 9.21
C VAL A 57 6.35 1.33 10.27
N SER A 58 6.69 1.18 11.54
CA SER A 58 5.73 1.33 12.65
C SER A 58 5.18 2.76 12.73
N THR A 59 6.03 3.77 12.59
CA THR A 59 5.62 5.19 12.59
C THR A 59 4.67 5.49 11.42
N TYR A 60 4.95 4.93 10.23
CA TYR A 60 4.06 5.05 9.08
C TYR A 60 2.68 4.45 9.35
N ALA A 61 2.61 3.26 9.96
CA ALA A 61 1.35 2.63 10.36
C ALA A 61 0.56 3.47 11.37
N ILE A 62 1.26 4.09 12.33
CA ILE A 62 0.64 5.01 13.31
C ILE A 62 0.04 6.22 12.59
N ALA A 63 0.78 6.83 11.65
CA ALA A 63 0.30 7.97 10.88
C ALA A 63 -0.95 7.63 10.06
N LEU A 64 -0.96 6.48 9.36
CA LEU A 64 -2.14 5.96 8.66
C LEU A 64 -3.33 5.80 9.61
N SER A 65 -3.12 5.17 10.76
CA SER A 65 -4.17 4.94 11.76
C SER A 65 -4.74 6.24 12.33
N ILE A 66 -3.91 7.26 12.55
CA ILE A 66 -4.34 8.59 12.96
C ILE A 66 -5.22 9.22 11.87
N GLY A 67 -4.76 9.21 10.62
CA GLY A 67 -5.52 9.74 9.48
C GLY A 67 -6.89 9.08 9.33
N LEU A 68 -6.95 7.74 9.40
CA LEU A 68 -8.18 6.97 9.34
C LEU A 68 -9.16 7.35 10.44
N ARG A 69 -8.69 7.50 11.68
CA ARG A 69 -9.53 7.95 12.81
C ARG A 69 -10.07 9.35 12.63
N HIS A 70 -9.36 10.22 11.92
CA HIS A 70 -9.80 11.56 11.56
C HIS A 70 -10.61 11.61 10.26
N ARG A 71 -11.01 10.45 9.73
CA ARG A 71 -11.85 10.30 8.51
C ARG A 71 -11.18 10.85 7.25
N ILE A 72 -9.86 10.89 7.22
CA ILE A 72 -9.16 11.16 5.96
C ILE A 72 -9.39 9.97 5.03
N PRO A 73 -9.80 10.19 3.78
CA PRO A 73 -10.03 9.10 2.83
C PRO A 73 -8.79 8.22 2.66
N LEU A 74 -8.98 6.90 2.70
CA LEU A 74 -7.86 5.96 2.55
C LEU A 74 -7.06 6.23 1.28
N ALA A 75 -7.72 6.55 0.18
CA ALA A 75 -7.06 6.87 -1.10
C ALA A 75 -6.05 8.03 -0.97
N GLU A 76 -6.35 9.05 -0.18
CA GLU A 76 -5.44 10.17 0.07
C GLU A 76 -4.25 9.76 0.95
N LEU A 77 -4.51 8.93 1.97
CA LEU A 77 -3.47 8.46 2.90
C LEU A 77 -2.43 7.56 2.24
N ILE A 78 -2.85 6.70 1.31
CA ILE A 78 -1.95 5.73 0.66
C ILE A 78 -1.33 6.24 -0.63
N ARG A 79 -1.90 7.27 -1.27
CA ARG A 79 -1.41 7.83 -2.54
C ARG A 79 0.09 8.18 -2.50
N PRO A 80 0.63 8.84 -1.45
CA PRO A 80 2.06 9.15 -1.39
C PRO A 80 2.98 7.93 -1.36
N GLY A 81 2.47 6.78 -0.90
CA GLY A 81 3.22 5.53 -0.82
C GLY A 81 3.34 4.78 -2.15
N LEU A 82 2.41 5.03 -3.09
CA LEU A 82 2.40 4.34 -4.37
C LEU A 82 3.59 4.76 -5.23
N GLY A 83 4.34 3.77 -5.72
CA GLY A 83 5.49 3.98 -6.59
C GLY A 83 6.75 4.50 -5.87
N GLN A 84 6.76 4.65 -4.56
CA GLN A 84 7.95 5.00 -3.80
C GLN A 84 9.01 3.92 -3.93
N TYR A 85 10.23 4.32 -4.34
CA TYR A 85 11.33 3.40 -4.60
C TYR A 85 12.39 3.46 -3.49
N PHE A 86 12.53 2.39 -2.72
CA PHE A 86 13.61 2.16 -1.75
C PHE A 86 13.66 0.67 -1.35
N LEU A 87 14.71 0.28 -0.66
CA LEU A 87 14.87 -1.10 -0.20
C LEU A 87 14.07 -1.38 1.10
N PRO A 88 13.51 -2.58 1.27
CA PRO A 88 13.49 -3.67 0.30
C PRO A 88 12.45 -3.45 -0.79
N ASN A 89 12.76 -3.92 -2.00
CA ASN A 89 11.88 -3.89 -3.15
C ASN A 89 12.02 -5.17 -3.97
N GLY A 90 11.24 -5.31 -5.03
CA GLY A 90 11.35 -6.41 -5.95
C GLY A 90 10.15 -7.36 -5.92
N ARG A 91 10.42 -8.66 -6.02
CA ARG A 91 9.37 -9.69 -6.03
C ARG A 91 8.78 -9.89 -4.64
N THR A 92 7.50 -10.22 -4.61
CA THR A 92 6.78 -10.61 -3.40
C THR A 92 6.25 -12.04 -3.53
N ASP A 93 5.88 -12.65 -2.42
CA ASP A 93 5.14 -13.91 -2.37
C ASP A 93 3.60 -13.71 -2.40
N ASP A 94 3.13 -12.46 -2.53
CA ASP A 94 1.71 -12.15 -2.72
C ASP A 94 1.34 -12.27 -4.20
N PRO A 95 0.47 -13.23 -4.59
CA PRO A 95 0.12 -13.44 -6.00
C PRO A 95 -0.63 -12.26 -6.62
N GLU A 96 -1.35 -11.46 -5.83
CA GLU A 96 -2.05 -10.28 -6.35
C GLU A 96 -1.11 -9.07 -6.55
N ILE A 97 0.00 -9.02 -5.84
CA ILE A 97 0.98 -7.95 -5.91
C ILE A 97 2.38 -8.54 -6.11
N PRO A 98 2.67 -9.18 -7.26
CA PRO A 98 3.87 -9.99 -7.44
C PRO A 98 5.17 -9.18 -7.47
N ARG A 99 5.11 -7.85 -7.57
CA ARG A 99 6.27 -6.96 -7.57
C ARG A 99 5.93 -5.58 -7.04
N VAL A 100 6.84 -5.01 -6.26
CA VAL A 100 6.70 -3.68 -5.65
C VAL A 100 8.02 -2.89 -5.69
N TRP A 101 7.90 -1.58 -5.54
CA TRP A 101 9.02 -0.65 -5.51
C TRP A 101 9.57 -0.42 -4.09
N SER A 102 8.78 -0.74 -3.07
CA SER A 102 9.17 -0.71 -1.66
C SER A 102 8.12 -1.41 -0.80
N ALA A 103 8.42 -1.60 0.47
CA ALA A 103 7.43 -2.06 1.45
C ALA A 103 6.24 -1.09 1.56
N VAL A 104 6.46 0.22 1.47
CA VAL A 104 5.39 1.22 1.52
C VAL A 104 4.51 1.15 0.28
N ASP A 105 5.08 0.93 -0.91
CA ASP A 105 4.32 0.69 -2.14
C ASP A 105 3.45 -0.58 -2.03
N TYR A 106 3.99 -1.66 -1.43
CA TYR A 106 3.22 -2.87 -1.16
C TYR A 106 2.01 -2.58 -0.26
N ILE A 107 2.25 -1.93 0.88
CA ILE A 107 1.23 -1.60 1.87
C ILE A 107 0.12 -0.77 1.23
N ALA A 108 0.48 0.26 0.46
CA ALA A 108 -0.48 1.11 -0.23
C ALA A 108 -1.35 0.32 -1.21
N ARG A 109 -0.75 -0.59 -2.01
CA ARG A 109 -1.47 -1.46 -2.95
C ARG A 109 -2.36 -2.46 -2.23
N ARG A 110 -1.87 -3.11 -1.17
CA ARG A 110 -2.64 -4.11 -0.42
C ARG A 110 -3.86 -3.46 0.26
N LEU A 111 -3.67 -2.32 0.91
CA LEU A 111 -4.78 -1.58 1.51
C LEU A 111 -5.79 -1.09 0.46
N ALA A 112 -5.33 -0.67 -0.71
CA ALA A 112 -6.23 -0.30 -1.80
C ALA A 112 -7.07 -1.49 -2.30
N ILE A 113 -6.45 -2.66 -2.50
CA ILE A 113 -7.14 -3.86 -2.98
C ILE A 113 -8.17 -4.34 -1.95
N ASP A 114 -7.82 -4.34 -0.66
CA ASP A 114 -8.68 -4.87 0.39
C ASP A 114 -9.82 -3.93 0.80
N TRP A 115 -9.63 -2.60 0.71
CA TRP A 115 -10.52 -1.64 1.36
C TRP A 115 -11.10 -0.57 0.45
N LEU A 116 -10.63 -0.42 -0.79
CA LEU A 116 -11.19 0.54 -1.75
C LEU A 116 -12.05 -0.14 -2.81
N PRO A 117 -13.19 0.45 -3.17
CA PRO A 117 -13.95 0.00 -4.32
C PRO A 117 -13.19 0.24 -5.62
N TYR A 118 -13.56 -0.47 -6.68
CA TYR A 118 -12.89 -0.41 -7.98
C TYR A 118 -12.64 1.01 -8.51
N PRO A 119 -13.63 1.93 -8.51
CA PRO A 119 -13.41 3.28 -9.04
C PRO A 119 -12.26 4.03 -8.34
N ASP A 120 -12.18 3.94 -7.01
CA ASP A 120 -11.19 4.66 -6.22
C ASP A 120 -9.80 4.08 -6.41
N ARG A 121 -9.66 2.74 -6.38
CA ARG A 121 -8.35 2.11 -6.58
C ARG A 121 -7.88 2.15 -8.02
N SER A 122 -8.79 2.12 -9.02
CA SER A 122 -8.42 2.30 -10.42
C SER A 122 -7.93 3.71 -10.71
N ALA A 123 -8.50 4.74 -10.06
CA ALA A 123 -7.98 6.10 -10.11
C ALA A 123 -6.57 6.24 -9.52
N LEU A 124 -6.17 5.33 -8.64
CA LEU A 124 -4.81 5.21 -8.11
C LEU A 124 -3.89 4.33 -8.98
N GLY A 125 -4.40 3.71 -10.04
CA GLY A 125 -3.66 2.76 -10.87
C GLY A 125 -3.43 1.41 -10.17
N VAL A 126 -4.26 1.05 -9.19
CA VAL A 126 -4.17 -0.21 -8.45
C VAL A 126 -5.25 -1.16 -8.93
N TYR A 127 -4.83 -2.32 -9.43
CA TYR A 127 -5.69 -3.34 -10.01
C TYR A 127 -5.38 -4.71 -9.41
N THR A 128 -6.40 -5.54 -9.25
CA THR A 128 -6.23 -6.95 -8.90
C THR A 128 -5.59 -7.74 -10.04
N LEU A 129 -5.14 -8.96 -9.76
CA LEU A 129 -4.58 -9.83 -10.79
C LEU A 129 -5.61 -10.13 -11.90
N ALA A 130 -6.86 -10.40 -11.53
CA ALA A 130 -7.95 -10.68 -12.47
C ALA A 130 -8.23 -9.49 -13.40
N GLU A 131 -8.27 -8.28 -12.86
CA GLU A 131 -8.48 -7.07 -13.66
C GLU A 131 -7.33 -6.82 -14.64
N ARG A 132 -6.09 -7.04 -14.21
CA ARG A 132 -4.93 -6.93 -15.09
C ARG A 132 -4.94 -7.97 -16.22
N ALA A 133 -5.44 -9.17 -15.97
CA ALA A 133 -5.62 -10.18 -17.01
C ALA A 133 -6.66 -9.73 -18.05
N GLY A 134 -7.81 -9.20 -17.61
CA GLY A 134 -8.84 -8.68 -18.50
C GLY A 134 -8.36 -7.53 -19.41
N PHE A 135 -7.44 -6.68 -18.94
CA PHE A 135 -6.84 -5.63 -19.77
C PHE A 135 -5.92 -6.18 -20.88
N ARG A 136 -5.28 -7.34 -20.66
CA ARG A 136 -4.45 -8.00 -21.67
C ARG A 136 -5.29 -8.67 -22.76
N GLU A 137 -6.47 -9.17 -22.40
CA GLU A 137 -7.40 -9.84 -23.34
C GLU A 137 -8.20 -8.84 -24.18
N ASN A 138 -8.41 -7.62 -23.70
CA ASN A 138 -9.16 -6.58 -24.41
C ASN A 138 -8.44 -5.22 -24.40
N PRO A 139 -7.36 -5.04 -25.18
CA PRO A 139 -6.57 -3.80 -25.20
C PRO A 139 -7.29 -2.59 -25.81
N GLY A 140 -8.49 -2.77 -26.37
CA GLY A 140 -9.30 -1.73 -27.03
C GLY A 140 -10.41 -1.11 -26.16
N GLY A 141 -10.57 -1.52 -24.92
CA GLY A 141 -11.56 -0.95 -24.00
C GLY A 141 -11.15 0.42 -23.46
N ALA A 142 -11.77 1.45 -24.02
CA ALA A 142 -11.82 2.87 -23.60
C ALA A 142 -10.75 3.42 -22.65
N GLY A 143 -9.82 4.15 -23.19
CA GLY A 143 -9.34 5.45 -22.77
C GLY A 143 -9.08 5.69 -21.27
N THR A 144 -8.14 4.99 -20.65
CA THR A 144 -7.33 5.54 -19.56
C THR A 144 -5.99 4.81 -19.59
N ARG A 145 -4.92 5.60 -19.46
CA ARG A 145 -3.53 5.12 -19.52
C ARG A 145 -3.35 3.81 -18.77
N GLY A 146 -2.83 2.79 -19.44
CA GLY A 146 -2.65 1.45 -18.90
C GLY A 146 -1.86 1.44 -17.57
N PRO A 147 -1.92 0.35 -16.79
CA PRO A 147 -1.38 0.25 -15.44
C PRO A 147 0.14 0.49 -15.30
N PHE A 148 0.84 0.70 -16.40
CA PHE A 148 2.28 1.00 -16.44
C PHE A 148 2.63 2.46 -16.73
N SER A 149 1.65 3.36 -16.87
CA SER A 149 1.86 4.76 -17.25
C SER A 149 2.36 5.65 -16.09
N LEU A 150 2.38 5.15 -14.88
CA LEU A 150 3.09 5.76 -13.75
C LEU A 150 4.37 4.97 -13.48
N LEU A 151 5.30 4.99 -14.43
CA LEU A 151 6.68 4.67 -14.12
C LEU A 151 7.24 5.84 -13.32
N PRO A 152 7.48 5.68 -12.01
CA PRO A 152 8.25 6.65 -11.27
C PRO A 152 9.67 6.68 -11.83
N CYS A 153 10.36 7.75 -11.66
CA CYS A 153 11.75 8.00 -12.06
C CYS A 153 12.57 6.72 -12.23
N ARG A 154 13.06 6.54 -13.45
CA ARG A 154 14.12 5.58 -13.76
C ARG A 154 15.24 5.76 -12.72
N PRO A 155 15.69 4.71 -12.03
CA PRO A 155 16.82 4.85 -11.12
C PRO A 155 18.00 5.48 -11.86
N PRO A 156 18.76 6.38 -11.24
CA PRO A 156 19.94 6.94 -11.85
C PRO A 156 20.88 5.78 -12.25
N GLY A 157 21.26 5.74 -13.52
CA GLY A 157 22.21 4.76 -14.04
C GLY A 157 23.51 4.79 -13.22
N PRO A 158 24.31 3.71 -13.23
CA PRO A 158 25.56 3.66 -12.51
C PRO A 158 26.41 4.85 -12.91
N ARG A 159 26.84 5.66 -11.93
CA ARG A 159 27.75 6.77 -12.17
C ARG A 159 29.09 6.16 -12.63
N HIS A 160 29.45 6.39 -13.88
CA HIS A 160 30.81 6.15 -14.33
C HIS A 160 31.75 6.95 -13.44
N ARG A 161 32.60 6.28 -12.69
CA ARG A 161 33.78 6.92 -12.08
C ARG A 161 34.73 7.30 -13.23
N PRO A 162 35.17 8.55 -13.34
CA PRO A 162 36.31 8.87 -14.20
C PRO A 162 37.58 8.19 -13.64
N ALA A 163 38.42 7.73 -14.57
CA ALA A 163 39.70 7.11 -14.28
C ALA A 163 40.66 8.10 -13.66
#